data_9b3b1f6b41d222355ba38dba72c5035e
#
_entry.id   9b3b1f6b41d222355ba38dba72c5035e
#
_cell.length_a   1.000
_cell.length_b   1.000
_cell.length_c   1.000
_cell.angle_alpha   90.00
_cell.angle_beta   90.00
_cell.angle_gamma   90.00
#
_symmetry.space_group_name_H-M   'P 1'
#
loop_
_entity.id
_entity.type
_entity.pdbx_description
1 polymer ?
#
loop_
_entity_poly.entity_id
_entity_poly.type
_entity_poly.pdbx_seq_one_letter_code
_entity_poly.pdbx_strand_id
1 'polypeptide(L)'
;MEITENSKTLKFDANGLIPAIVQDHYTKEVLTLAYMNAETLALTIAEGRTVFWSRSRREIWRKGETSGNVQRVVSITADCDKDALVIDVVKSGPACHTGAESCFFNPVYVSDELKQFTWQGLYALIEGRKTDPKEGSYTTYLFDKGLEKILKKVGEESTEVIIAGSKRDREETIYEISDLAYHVMVLMIELGISVEDIKKELEKRHVIDHKVKQERMQ
;
A
#
# COMPACT_ATOMS: atom_id res chain seq x y z
N MET A 1 8.42 5.60 21.72
CA MET A 1 8.78 6.21 20.41
C MET A 1 9.94 7.15 20.67
N GLU A 2 11.11 6.89 20.07
CA GLU A 2 12.29 7.75 20.27
C GLU A 2 12.16 9.00 19.39
N ILE A 3 12.23 10.18 20.01
CA ILE A 3 12.27 11.47 19.32
C ILE A 3 13.71 11.67 18.83
N THR A 4 13.88 11.70 17.52
CA THR A 4 15.20 11.93 16.92
C THR A 4 15.61 13.39 17.02
N GLU A 5 16.93 13.69 16.96
CA GLU A 5 17.43 15.08 16.97
C GLU A 5 16.88 15.93 15.81
N ASN A 6 16.42 15.31 14.72
CA ASN A 6 15.83 15.99 13.57
C ASN A 6 14.58 16.80 13.93
N SER A 7 13.81 16.42 14.96
CA SER A 7 12.63 17.17 15.38
C SER A 7 12.94 18.60 15.88
N LYS A 8 14.15 18.81 16.39
CA LYS A 8 14.59 20.12 16.93
C LYS A 8 14.97 21.16 15.86
N THR A 9 15.09 20.72 14.61
CA THR A 9 15.59 21.54 13.51
C THR A 9 14.55 21.77 12.41
N LEU A 10 13.28 21.41 12.68
CA LEU A 10 12.17 21.64 11.76
C LEU A 10 11.91 23.13 11.54
N LYS A 11 11.59 23.49 10.31
CA LYS A 11 11.26 24.84 9.90
C LYS A 11 9.76 24.96 9.70
N PHE A 12 9.15 25.78 10.53
CA PHE A 12 7.75 26.16 10.39
C PHE A 12 7.64 27.44 9.56
N ASP A 13 6.53 27.60 8.85
CA ASP A 13 6.24 28.84 8.10
C ASP A 13 6.04 30.05 9.03
N ALA A 14 5.79 31.24 8.44
CA ALA A 14 5.55 32.47 9.18
C ALA A 14 4.32 32.43 10.13
N ASN A 15 3.42 31.43 9.92
CA ASN A 15 2.27 31.18 10.77
C ASN A 15 2.53 30.11 11.83
N GLY A 16 3.76 29.60 11.91
CA GLY A 16 4.14 28.50 12.80
C GLY A 16 3.60 27.14 12.35
N LEU A 17 3.36 26.96 11.04
CA LEU A 17 2.82 25.74 10.48
C LEU A 17 3.83 25.02 9.59
N ILE A 18 3.74 23.69 9.55
CA ILE A 18 4.48 22.81 8.65
C ILE A 18 3.49 21.92 7.91
N PRO A 19 3.58 21.78 6.58
CA PRO A 19 2.76 20.83 5.82
C PRO A 19 3.13 19.40 6.18
N ALA A 20 2.11 18.56 6.29
CA ALA A 20 2.23 17.14 6.61
C ALA A 20 1.48 16.31 5.59
N ILE A 21 2.22 15.60 4.74
CA ILE A 21 1.71 14.63 3.78
C ILE A 21 1.49 13.32 4.53
N VAL A 22 0.24 12.88 4.60
CA VAL A 22 -0.11 11.60 5.24
C VAL A 22 -0.18 10.51 4.18
N GLN A 23 0.53 9.41 4.41
CA GLN A 23 0.69 8.31 3.49
C GLN A 23 0.31 6.99 4.17
N ASP A 24 -0.40 6.11 3.45
CA ASP A 24 -0.71 4.77 3.95
C ASP A 24 0.56 3.92 4.02
N HIS A 25 0.78 3.26 5.16
CA HIS A 25 1.98 2.45 5.40
C HIS A 25 2.12 1.28 4.42
N TYR A 26 1.03 0.65 4.05
CA TYR A 26 1.04 -0.55 3.22
C TYR A 26 1.05 -0.24 1.74
N THR A 27 0.15 0.65 1.30
CA THR A 27 -0.02 0.95 -0.12
C THR A 27 0.90 2.05 -0.63
N LYS A 28 1.43 2.87 0.29
CA LYS A 28 2.17 4.12 -0.01
C LYS A 28 1.33 5.15 -0.75
N GLU A 29 0.02 4.98 -0.74
CA GLU A 29 -0.91 5.97 -1.28
C GLU A 29 -0.92 7.22 -0.40
N VAL A 30 -0.87 8.40 -1.02
CA VAL A 30 -1.03 9.67 -0.32
C VAL A 30 -2.50 9.82 0.07
N LEU A 31 -2.78 9.90 1.36
CA LEU A 31 -4.13 9.94 1.92
C LEU A 31 -4.68 11.35 2.02
N THR A 32 -3.86 12.28 2.51
CA THR A 32 -4.25 13.69 2.69
C THR A 32 -3.02 14.57 2.87
N LEU A 33 -3.18 15.86 2.63
CA LEU A 33 -2.29 16.93 3.08
C LEU A 33 -2.98 17.69 4.21
N ALA A 34 -2.33 17.78 5.35
CA ALA A 34 -2.77 18.58 6.50
C ALA A 34 -1.64 19.50 6.98
N TYR A 35 -1.90 20.27 8.02
CA TYR A 35 -0.91 21.16 8.62
C TYR A 35 -0.74 20.86 10.09
N MET A 36 0.48 21.01 10.57
CA MET A 36 0.82 20.87 11.97
C MET A 36 1.52 22.12 12.47
N ASN A 37 1.36 22.45 13.75
CA ASN A 37 2.23 23.34 14.50
C ASN A 37 3.09 22.51 15.46
N ALA A 38 3.98 23.12 16.19
CA ALA A 38 4.84 22.43 17.15
C ALA A 38 4.05 21.60 18.19
N GLU A 39 2.92 22.13 18.65
CA GLU A 39 2.06 21.49 19.63
C GLU A 39 1.39 20.24 19.06
N THR A 40 0.76 20.32 17.87
CA THR A 40 0.08 19.18 17.25
C THR A 40 1.06 18.11 16.82
N LEU A 41 2.28 18.45 16.45
CA LEU A 41 3.34 17.48 16.19
C LEU A 41 3.74 16.74 17.49
N ALA A 42 3.93 17.46 18.58
CA ALA A 42 4.21 16.87 19.88
C ALA A 42 3.08 15.94 20.34
N LEU A 43 1.81 16.35 20.17
CA LEU A 43 0.64 15.52 20.47
C LEU A 43 0.58 14.27 19.57
N THR A 44 0.89 14.39 18.28
CA THR A 44 0.93 13.26 17.35
C THR A 44 1.94 12.21 17.81
N ILE A 45 3.13 12.64 18.24
CA ILE A 45 4.17 11.74 18.76
C ILE A 45 3.73 11.10 20.08
N ALA A 46 3.16 11.90 21.00
CA ALA A 46 2.74 11.41 22.31
C ALA A 46 1.55 10.45 22.24
N GLU A 47 0.55 10.74 21.40
CA GLU A 47 -0.66 9.93 21.25
C GLU A 47 -0.48 8.74 20.27
N GLY A 48 0.58 8.73 19.46
CA GLY A 48 0.83 7.71 18.43
C GLY A 48 -0.22 7.71 17.30
N ARG A 49 -0.98 8.79 17.16
CA ARG A 49 -1.99 8.99 16.12
C ARG A 49 -1.95 10.42 15.60
N THR A 50 -2.44 10.64 14.38
CA THR A 50 -2.35 11.95 13.73
C THR A 50 -3.24 12.99 14.43
N VAL A 51 -2.61 14.12 14.79
CA VAL A 51 -3.22 15.32 15.34
C VAL A 51 -2.75 16.50 14.49
N PHE A 52 -3.68 17.27 13.95
CA PHE A 52 -3.41 18.36 13.01
C PHE A 52 -3.85 19.71 13.55
N TRP A 53 -3.37 20.78 12.92
CA TRP A 53 -3.88 22.11 13.07
C TRP A 53 -4.87 22.45 11.95
N SER A 54 -6.12 22.70 12.30
CA SER A 54 -7.12 23.16 11.35
C SER A 54 -6.94 24.66 11.06
N ARG A 55 -6.45 24.98 9.86
CA ARG A 55 -6.22 26.38 9.44
C ARG A 55 -7.50 27.21 9.39
N SER A 56 -8.62 26.62 8.97
CA SER A 56 -9.92 27.30 8.85
C SER A 56 -10.59 27.54 10.21
N ARG A 57 -10.52 26.55 11.12
CA ARG A 57 -11.13 26.64 12.45
C ARG A 57 -10.20 27.23 13.51
N ARG A 58 -8.88 27.27 13.21
CA ARG A 58 -7.82 27.70 14.13
C ARG A 58 -7.81 26.91 15.44
N GLU A 59 -7.94 25.61 15.33
CA GLU A 59 -7.97 24.70 16.48
C GLU A 59 -7.26 23.38 16.20
N ILE A 60 -6.95 22.64 17.25
CA ILE A 60 -6.41 21.28 17.18
C ILE A 60 -7.50 20.34 16.67
N TRP A 61 -7.14 19.48 15.71
CA TRP A 61 -8.02 18.48 15.13
C TRP A 61 -7.38 17.09 15.18
N ARG A 62 -8.01 16.20 15.91
CA ARG A 62 -7.62 14.78 15.97
C ARG A 62 -8.33 14.01 14.86
N LYS A 63 -7.55 13.43 13.96
CA LYS A 63 -8.11 12.62 12.86
C LYS A 63 -8.86 11.41 13.42
N GLY A 64 -10.10 11.26 13.01
CA GLY A 64 -10.96 10.16 13.45
C GLY A 64 -11.72 10.42 14.77
N GLU A 65 -11.61 11.59 15.37
CA GLU A 65 -12.29 11.94 16.63
C GLU A 65 -13.81 11.72 16.57
N THR A 66 -14.42 12.07 15.44
CA THR A 66 -15.87 11.91 15.21
C THR A 66 -16.21 10.62 14.46
N SER A 67 -15.39 10.27 13.45
CA SER A 67 -15.71 9.16 12.53
C SER A 67 -15.20 7.79 13.01
N GLY A 68 -14.31 7.74 13.99
CA GLY A 68 -13.58 6.53 14.38
C GLY A 68 -12.45 6.15 13.41
N ASN A 69 -12.33 6.81 12.25
CA ASN A 69 -11.31 6.54 11.24
C ASN A 69 -9.96 7.16 11.65
N VAL A 70 -9.35 6.61 12.68
CA VAL A 70 -8.06 7.06 13.20
C VAL A 70 -6.90 6.61 12.30
N GLN A 71 -5.79 7.33 12.40
CA GLN A 71 -4.55 7.03 11.68
C GLN A 71 -3.42 6.86 12.69
N ARG A 72 -2.99 5.61 12.92
CA ARG A 72 -1.86 5.29 13.82
C ARG A 72 -0.56 5.56 13.12
N VAL A 73 0.31 6.33 13.76
CA VAL A 73 1.59 6.75 13.19
C VAL A 73 2.60 5.60 13.27
N VAL A 74 3.22 5.29 12.14
CA VAL A 74 4.35 4.37 12.02
C VAL A 74 5.66 5.17 12.06
N SER A 75 5.76 6.24 11.26
CA SER A 75 6.93 7.11 11.23
C SER A 75 6.55 8.53 10.82
N ILE A 76 7.41 9.49 11.18
CA ILE A 76 7.36 10.88 10.74
C ILE A 76 8.75 11.22 10.20
N THR A 77 8.83 11.63 8.94
CA THR A 77 10.08 11.94 8.26
C THR A 77 10.01 13.36 7.71
N ALA A 78 11.02 14.17 8.01
CA ALA A 78 11.17 15.48 7.40
C ALA A 78 11.85 15.37 6.04
N ASP A 79 11.58 16.28 5.14
CA ASP A 79 12.30 16.42 3.87
C ASP A 79 13.73 16.98 4.06
N CYS A 80 14.44 17.22 2.97
CA CYS A 80 15.87 17.57 3.00
C CYS A 80 16.17 18.92 3.65
N ASP A 81 15.29 19.90 3.52
CA ASP A 81 15.43 21.23 4.11
C ASP A 81 14.54 21.48 5.33
N LYS A 82 13.78 20.42 5.73
CA LYS A 82 13.04 20.31 6.99
C LYS A 82 11.85 21.26 7.12
N ASP A 83 11.22 21.59 6.01
CA ASP A 83 10.03 22.44 5.94
C ASP A 83 8.74 21.70 5.56
N ALA A 84 8.82 20.38 5.34
CA ALA A 84 7.68 19.49 5.11
C ALA A 84 7.86 18.14 5.81
N LEU A 85 6.73 17.47 6.10
CA LEU A 85 6.71 16.15 6.74
C LEU A 85 5.97 15.13 5.88
N VAL A 86 6.48 13.91 5.84
CA VAL A 86 5.72 12.70 5.48
C VAL A 86 5.40 11.94 6.75
N ILE A 87 4.12 11.63 6.95
CA ILE A 87 3.63 10.82 8.08
C ILE A 87 3.11 9.50 7.53
N ASP A 88 3.82 8.44 7.81
CA ASP A 88 3.46 7.07 7.44
C ASP A 88 2.49 6.52 8.48
N VAL A 89 1.31 6.07 8.08
CA VAL A 89 0.24 5.67 9.01
C VAL A 89 -0.43 4.36 8.63
N VAL A 90 -0.91 3.64 9.65
CA VAL A 90 -1.92 2.59 9.50
C VAL A 90 -3.29 3.18 9.77
N LYS A 91 -4.15 3.24 8.77
CA LYS A 91 -5.49 3.78 8.87
C LYS A 91 -6.50 2.73 9.34
N SER A 92 -7.49 3.13 10.14
CA SER A 92 -8.57 2.25 10.62
C SER A 92 -9.83 2.31 9.72
N GLY A 93 -9.79 3.10 8.64
CA GLY A 93 -10.91 3.28 7.70
C GLY A 93 -10.60 4.40 6.70
N PRO A 94 -11.58 4.84 5.89
CA PRO A 94 -11.41 5.86 4.87
C PRO A 94 -10.78 7.14 5.41
N ALA A 95 -9.79 7.68 4.67
CA ALA A 95 -9.10 8.89 5.10
C ALA A 95 -9.93 10.16 4.84
N CYS A 96 -10.74 10.17 3.79
CA CYS A 96 -11.57 11.31 3.43
C CYS A 96 -12.89 11.34 4.21
N HIS A 97 -13.39 12.54 4.51
CA HIS A 97 -14.71 12.75 5.12
C HIS A 97 -15.88 12.34 4.20
N THR A 98 -15.63 12.22 2.90
CA THR A 98 -16.61 11.74 1.91
C THR A 98 -16.76 10.22 1.91
N GLY A 99 -15.94 9.50 2.67
CA GLY A 99 -15.86 8.05 2.65
C GLY A 99 -14.88 7.47 1.63
N ALA A 100 -14.17 8.31 0.87
CA ALA A 100 -13.12 7.85 -0.03
C ALA A 100 -11.84 7.46 0.74
N GLU A 101 -11.10 6.48 0.22
CA GLU A 101 -9.87 5.97 0.82
C GLU A 101 -8.78 7.04 0.93
N SER A 102 -8.71 7.95 -0.04
CA SER A 102 -7.80 9.11 -0.10
C SER A 102 -8.60 10.38 -0.36
N CYS A 103 -8.04 11.54 -0.02
CA CYS A 103 -8.56 12.86 -0.42
C CYS A 103 -8.21 13.22 -1.88
N PHE A 104 -7.27 12.51 -2.50
CA PHE A 104 -6.74 12.80 -3.84
C PHE A 104 -7.38 11.90 -4.91
N PHE A 105 -8.69 12.08 -5.14
CA PHE A 105 -9.47 11.31 -6.11
C PHE A 105 -9.98 12.14 -7.31
N ASN A 106 -9.59 13.42 -7.40
CA ASN A 106 -9.97 14.30 -8.52
C ASN A 106 -8.74 14.59 -9.39
N PRO A 107 -8.48 13.81 -10.46
CA PRO A 107 -7.31 14.04 -11.30
C PRO A 107 -7.43 15.38 -12.03
N VAL A 108 -6.35 16.18 -12.00
CA VAL A 108 -6.23 17.43 -12.77
C VAL A 108 -5.61 17.17 -14.15
N TYR A 109 -4.71 16.19 -14.22
CA TYR A 109 -4.07 15.76 -15.45
C TYR A 109 -3.71 14.27 -15.36
N VAL A 110 -3.93 13.54 -16.43
CA VAL A 110 -3.53 12.15 -16.61
C VAL A 110 -2.86 12.03 -17.97
N SER A 111 -1.63 11.54 -18.01
CA SER A 111 -0.94 11.27 -19.27
C SER A 111 -1.47 9.98 -19.90
N ASP A 112 -1.80 10.03 -21.19
CA ASP A 112 -2.16 8.83 -21.96
C ASP A 112 -0.93 7.96 -22.28
N GLU A 113 0.27 8.56 -22.32
CA GLU A 113 1.51 7.90 -22.70
C GLU A 113 2.23 7.23 -21.51
N LEU A 114 2.07 7.77 -20.30
CA LEU A 114 2.79 7.34 -19.10
C LEU A 114 1.86 6.60 -18.12
N LYS A 115 1.36 5.44 -18.54
CA LYS A 115 0.65 4.54 -17.62
C LYS A 115 1.67 3.80 -16.78
N GLN A 116 1.85 4.25 -15.54
CA GLN A 116 2.75 3.58 -14.60
C GLN A 116 2.20 2.19 -14.25
N PHE A 117 3.01 1.16 -14.49
CA PHE A 117 2.69 -0.19 -14.03
C PHE A 117 2.73 -0.25 -12.51
N THR A 118 1.68 -0.76 -11.88
CA THR A 118 1.63 -1.09 -10.45
C THR A 118 1.01 -2.46 -10.26
N TRP A 119 1.41 -3.16 -9.20
CA TRP A 119 0.82 -4.45 -8.86
C TRP A 119 -0.68 -4.34 -8.57
N GLN A 120 -1.10 -3.27 -7.90
CA GLN A 120 -2.51 -2.95 -7.65
C GLN A 120 -3.28 -2.69 -8.95
N GLY A 121 -2.66 -1.98 -9.89
CA GLY A 121 -3.25 -1.72 -11.21
C GLY A 121 -3.42 -3.01 -12.02
N LEU A 122 -2.44 -3.92 -11.98
CA LEU A 122 -2.55 -5.23 -12.61
C LEU A 122 -3.66 -6.07 -11.94
N TYR A 123 -3.71 -6.11 -10.62
CA TYR A 123 -4.75 -6.82 -9.88
C TYR A 123 -6.14 -6.30 -10.27
N ALA A 124 -6.35 -4.98 -10.25
CA ALA A 124 -7.63 -4.36 -10.63
C ALA A 124 -8.00 -4.64 -12.10
N LEU A 125 -7.01 -4.65 -13.01
CA LEU A 125 -7.23 -5.01 -14.42
C LEU A 125 -7.72 -6.46 -14.56
N ILE A 126 -7.09 -7.40 -13.85
CA ILE A 126 -7.46 -8.84 -13.88
C ILE A 126 -8.85 -9.02 -13.25
N GLU A 127 -9.13 -8.39 -12.11
CA GLU A 127 -10.44 -8.41 -11.44
C GLU A 127 -11.55 -7.86 -12.35
N GLY A 128 -11.26 -6.76 -13.05
CA GLY A 128 -12.16 -6.21 -14.05
C GLY A 128 -12.48 -7.18 -15.19
N ARG A 129 -11.59 -8.11 -15.54
CA ARG A 129 -11.88 -9.16 -16.55
C ARG A 129 -12.81 -10.26 -16.05
N LYS A 130 -12.89 -10.45 -14.73
CA LYS A 130 -13.84 -11.38 -14.11
C LYS A 130 -15.25 -10.79 -14.06
N THR A 131 -15.37 -9.48 -13.77
CA THR A 131 -16.65 -8.78 -13.64
C THR A 131 -17.20 -8.27 -14.98
N ASP A 132 -16.32 -7.89 -15.92
CA ASP A 132 -16.64 -7.44 -17.28
C ASP A 132 -15.78 -8.24 -18.29
N PRO A 133 -16.23 -9.47 -18.65
CA PRO A 133 -15.51 -10.33 -19.57
C PRO A 133 -15.33 -9.70 -20.95
N LYS A 134 -14.14 -9.85 -21.54
CA LYS A 134 -13.86 -9.37 -22.90
C LYS A 134 -13.58 -10.54 -23.82
N GLU A 135 -14.24 -10.54 -24.98
CA GLU A 135 -13.99 -11.50 -26.04
C GLU A 135 -12.52 -11.49 -26.48
N GLY A 136 -11.92 -12.66 -26.65
CA GLY A 136 -10.51 -12.81 -27.02
C GLY A 136 -9.50 -12.55 -25.88
N SER A 137 -9.96 -12.19 -24.68
CA SER A 137 -9.08 -12.01 -23.53
C SER A 137 -8.65 -13.34 -22.92
N TYR A 138 -7.33 -13.54 -22.79
CA TYR A 138 -6.76 -14.71 -22.09
C TYR A 138 -7.19 -14.77 -20.62
N THR A 139 -7.26 -13.63 -19.95
CA THR A 139 -7.74 -13.54 -18.56
C THR A 139 -9.19 -14.02 -18.43
N THR A 140 -10.06 -13.55 -19.33
CA THR A 140 -11.47 -14.02 -19.40
C THR A 140 -11.52 -15.52 -19.62
N TYR A 141 -10.73 -16.05 -20.55
CA TYR A 141 -10.64 -17.50 -20.80
C TYR A 141 -10.25 -18.30 -19.55
N LEU A 142 -9.31 -17.80 -18.74
CA LEU A 142 -8.90 -18.49 -17.50
C LEU A 142 -10.06 -18.57 -16.51
N PHE A 143 -10.79 -17.47 -16.29
CA PHE A 143 -11.97 -17.46 -15.41
C PHE A 143 -13.10 -18.35 -15.94
N ASP A 144 -13.36 -18.36 -17.25
CA ASP A 144 -14.37 -19.22 -17.88
C ASP A 144 -14.03 -20.70 -17.72
N LYS A 145 -12.74 -21.08 -17.76
CA LYS A 145 -12.29 -22.45 -17.54
C LYS A 145 -12.23 -22.85 -16.07
N GLY A 146 -12.29 -21.87 -15.18
CA GLY A 146 -12.40 -22.05 -13.74
C GLY A 146 -11.13 -22.50 -13.04
N LEU A 147 -11.30 -22.79 -11.76
CA LEU A 147 -10.21 -23.01 -10.79
C LEU A 147 -9.19 -24.08 -11.22
N GLU A 148 -9.64 -25.21 -11.78
CA GLU A 148 -8.72 -26.29 -12.19
C GLU A 148 -7.73 -25.82 -13.25
N LYS A 149 -8.19 -25.04 -14.24
CA LYS A 149 -7.32 -24.50 -15.29
C LYS A 149 -6.34 -23.48 -14.72
N ILE A 150 -6.80 -22.62 -13.80
CA ILE A 150 -5.95 -21.63 -13.13
C ILE A 150 -4.85 -22.33 -12.31
N LEU A 151 -5.22 -23.34 -11.49
CA LEU A 151 -4.26 -24.10 -10.70
C LEU A 151 -3.25 -24.85 -11.57
N LYS A 152 -3.71 -25.41 -12.72
CA LYS A 152 -2.81 -26.04 -13.69
C LYS A 152 -1.76 -25.06 -14.18
N LYS A 153 -2.16 -23.81 -14.55
CA LYS A 153 -1.22 -22.79 -15.00
C LYS A 153 -0.23 -22.38 -13.91
N VAL A 154 -0.68 -22.18 -12.67
CA VAL A 154 0.24 -21.91 -11.55
C VAL A 154 1.29 -23.03 -11.39
N GLY A 155 0.89 -24.29 -11.56
CA GLY A 155 1.82 -25.44 -11.51
C GLY A 155 2.81 -25.46 -12.67
N GLU A 156 2.35 -25.20 -13.90
CA GLU A 156 3.18 -25.09 -15.10
C GLU A 156 4.25 -24.00 -14.92
N GLU A 157 3.86 -22.76 -14.64
CA GLU A 157 4.77 -21.61 -14.48
C GLU A 157 5.73 -21.79 -13.30
N SER A 158 5.29 -22.40 -12.20
CA SER A 158 6.19 -22.74 -11.08
C SER A 158 7.30 -23.70 -11.51
N THR A 159 6.99 -24.65 -12.39
CA THR A 159 7.96 -25.61 -12.92
C THR A 159 8.95 -24.92 -13.87
N GLU A 160 8.47 -24.02 -14.72
CA GLU A 160 9.27 -23.26 -15.67
C GLU A 160 10.23 -22.30 -14.95
N VAL A 161 9.81 -21.65 -13.87
CA VAL A 161 10.70 -20.88 -12.97
C VAL A 161 11.83 -21.75 -12.42
N ILE A 162 11.54 -22.99 -11.98
CA ILE A 162 12.56 -23.90 -11.46
C ILE A 162 13.56 -24.28 -12.54
N ILE A 163 13.08 -24.58 -13.75
CA ILE A 163 13.92 -24.98 -14.89
C ILE A 163 14.83 -23.81 -15.30
N ALA A 164 14.27 -22.62 -15.52
CA ALA A 164 15.01 -21.42 -15.90
C ALA A 164 16.04 -21.04 -14.82
N GLY A 165 15.63 -21.02 -13.56
CA GLY A 165 16.49 -20.72 -12.42
C GLY A 165 17.65 -21.73 -12.26
N SER A 166 17.39 -23.02 -12.50
CA SER A 166 18.44 -24.06 -12.44
C SER A 166 19.53 -23.87 -13.50
N LYS A 167 19.15 -23.34 -14.66
CA LYS A 167 20.09 -23.00 -15.75
C LYS A 167 20.81 -21.68 -15.52
N ARG A 168 20.42 -20.91 -14.50
CA ARG A 168 20.89 -19.53 -14.24
C ARG A 168 20.65 -18.58 -15.44
N ASP A 169 19.63 -18.87 -16.25
CA ASP A 169 19.18 -18.00 -17.31
C ASP A 169 18.37 -16.85 -16.70
N ARG A 170 18.98 -15.66 -16.64
CA ARG A 170 18.39 -14.51 -15.98
C ARG A 170 17.14 -13.99 -16.72
N GLU A 171 17.19 -13.92 -18.03
CA GLU A 171 16.11 -13.36 -18.83
C GLU A 171 14.89 -14.27 -18.81
N GLU A 172 15.10 -15.57 -19.05
CA GLU A 172 14.06 -16.58 -18.96
C GLU A 172 13.49 -16.68 -17.54
N THR A 173 14.35 -16.61 -16.51
CA THR A 173 13.86 -16.64 -15.12
C THR A 173 12.95 -15.44 -14.80
N ILE A 174 13.26 -14.23 -15.31
CA ILE A 174 12.40 -13.05 -15.15
C ILE A 174 11.07 -13.25 -15.87
N TYR A 175 11.09 -13.81 -17.07
CA TYR A 175 9.91 -14.10 -17.86
C TYR A 175 8.98 -15.04 -17.10
N GLU A 176 9.48 -16.20 -16.68
CA GLU A 176 8.69 -17.22 -15.97
C GLU A 176 8.19 -16.75 -14.58
N ILE A 177 8.99 -15.98 -13.85
CA ILE A 177 8.52 -15.35 -12.59
C ILE A 177 7.37 -14.37 -12.87
N SER A 178 7.40 -13.66 -13.99
CA SER A 178 6.33 -12.72 -14.34
C SER A 178 5.04 -13.45 -14.69
N ASP A 179 5.12 -14.56 -15.42
CA ASP A 179 3.97 -15.40 -15.75
C ASP A 179 3.40 -16.08 -14.51
N LEU A 180 4.26 -16.60 -13.64
CA LEU A 180 3.84 -17.14 -12.35
C LEU A 180 3.11 -16.07 -11.50
N ALA A 181 3.68 -14.86 -11.40
CA ALA A 181 3.07 -13.77 -10.63
C ALA A 181 1.69 -13.40 -11.17
N TYR A 182 1.55 -13.33 -12.50
CA TYR A 182 0.28 -13.09 -13.16
C TYR A 182 -0.76 -14.18 -12.85
N HIS A 183 -0.41 -15.47 -13.01
CA HIS A 183 -1.33 -16.58 -12.75
C HIS A 183 -1.69 -16.73 -11.27
N VAL A 184 -0.76 -16.40 -10.37
CA VAL A 184 -1.04 -16.31 -8.92
C VAL A 184 -2.06 -15.20 -8.63
N MET A 185 -1.98 -14.03 -9.29
CA MET A 185 -3.00 -12.99 -9.13
C MET A 185 -4.37 -13.42 -9.64
N VAL A 186 -4.45 -14.13 -10.77
CA VAL A 186 -5.70 -14.71 -11.26
C VAL A 186 -6.29 -15.69 -10.24
N LEU A 187 -5.46 -16.55 -9.65
CA LEU A 187 -5.86 -17.47 -8.58
C LEU A 187 -6.37 -16.72 -7.33
N MET A 188 -5.66 -15.67 -6.92
CA MET A 188 -6.07 -14.84 -5.77
C MET A 188 -7.47 -14.27 -5.99
N ILE A 189 -7.74 -13.70 -7.16
CA ILE A 189 -9.06 -13.13 -7.51
C ILE A 189 -10.13 -14.21 -7.58
N GLU A 190 -9.80 -15.40 -8.10
CA GLU A 190 -10.73 -16.53 -8.13
C GLU A 190 -11.15 -16.95 -6.72
N LEU A 191 -10.23 -16.93 -5.77
CA LEU A 191 -10.43 -17.33 -4.38
C LEU A 191 -10.85 -16.16 -3.46
N GLY A 192 -11.00 -14.93 -3.96
CA GLY A 192 -11.34 -13.75 -3.17
C GLY A 192 -10.23 -13.29 -2.22
N ILE A 193 -8.96 -13.55 -2.56
CA ILE A 193 -7.78 -13.17 -1.76
C ILE A 193 -7.23 -11.86 -2.30
N SER A 194 -7.15 -10.83 -1.48
CA SER A 194 -6.59 -9.53 -1.85
C SER A 194 -5.05 -9.49 -1.74
N VAL A 195 -4.43 -8.53 -2.42
CA VAL A 195 -2.98 -8.25 -2.26
C VAL A 195 -2.67 -7.89 -0.80
N GLU A 196 -3.61 -7.23 -0.12
CA GLU A 196 -3.47 -6.83 1.28
C GLU A 196 -3.46 -8.03 2.24
N ASP A 197 -4.21 -9.09 1.94
CA ASP A 197 -4.18 -10.32 2.74
C ASP A 197 -2.81 -11.00 2.69
N ILE A 198 -2.19 -11.03 1.50
CA ILE A 198 -0.83 -11.56 1.34
C ILE A 198 0.18 -10.70 2.09
N LYS A 199 0.08 -9.38 1.99
CA LYS A 199 0.96 -8.45 2.73
C LYS A 199 0.86 -8.64 4.24
N LYS A 200 -0.35 -8.68 4.78
CA LYS A 200 -0.58 -8.92 6.22
C LYS A 200 -0.01 -10.26 6.69
N GLU A 201 -0.13 -11.31 5.87
CA GLU A 201 0.44 -12.61 6.24
C GLU A 201 1.97 -12.60 6.19
N LEU A 202 2.57 -11.93 5.22
CA LEU A 202 4.03 -11.76 5.15
C LEU A 202 4.56 -10.94 6.32
N GLU A 203 3.88 -9.88 6.72
CA GLU A 203 4.23 -9.07 7.89
C GLU A 203 4.24 -9.89 9.18
N LYS A 204 3.25 -10.74 9.41
CA LYS A 204 3.22 -11.65 10.56
C LYS A 204 4.44 -12.57 10.60
N ARG A 205 4.97 -12.95 9.42
CA ARG A 205 6.13 -13.85 9.30
C ARG A 205 7.44 -13.10 9.37
N HIS A 206 7.48 -11.80 9.08
CA HIS A 206 8.71 -11.00 9.04
C HIS A 206 9.36 -10.85 10.42
N VAL A 207 8.60 -10.94 11.50
CA VAL A 207 9.07 -10.83 12.90
C VAL A 207 9.59 -12.16 13.44
N ILE A 208 9.54 -13.26 12.67
CA ILE A 208 9.87 -14.60 13.15
C ILE A 208 11.27 -14.97 12.66
N ASP A 209 12.31 -14.75 13.51
CA ASP A 209 13.69 -15.16 13.27
C ASP A 209 13.90 -16.70 13.26
N HIS A 210 12.85 -17.47 13.59
CA HIS A 210 12.88 -18.93 13.62
C HIS A 210 11.83 -19.53 12.69
N LYS A 211 12.23 -20.48 11.84
CA LYS A 211 11.35 -21.26 10.96
C LYS A 211 10.47 -22.22 11.78
N VAL A 212 9.44 -21.71 12.42
CA VAL A 212 8.47 -22.49 13.24
C VAL A 212 7.80 -23.64 12.45
N LYS A 213 7.84 -23.59 11.10
CA LYS A 213 7.18 -24.59 10.24
C LYS A 213 7.97 -25.89 10.09
N GLN A 214 9.29 -25.89 10.35
CA GLN A 214 10.12 -27.12 10.25
C GLN A 214 10.03 -28.00 11.50
N GLU A 215 9.68 -27.46 12.65
CA GLU A 215 9.57 -28.23 13.92
C GLU A 215 8.23 -28.99 14.04
N ARG A 216 7.23 -28.67 13.21
CA ARG A 216 5.93 -29.35 13.21
C ARG A 216 5.79 -30.47 12.17
N MET A 217 6.86 -30.77 11.44
CA MET A 217 6.89 -31.81 10.40
C MET A 217 7.85 -32.96 10.77
N GLN A 218 8.25 -33.09 12.03
CA GLN A 218 8.94 -34.26 12.59
C GLN A 218 7.99 -35.07 13.47
#